data_a5a38f06dd32c853111cb06a3a232b67
#
_entry.id   a5a38f06dd32c853111cb06a3a232b67
#
_cell.length_a   1.000
_cell.length_b   1.000
_cell.length_c   1.000
_cell.angle_alpha   90.00
_cell.angle_beta   90.00
_cell.angle_gamma   90.00
#
_symmetry.space_group_name_H-M   'P 1'
#
loop_
_entity.id
_entity.type
_entity.pdbx_description
1 polymer ?
#
loop_
_entity_poly.entity_id
_entity_poly.type
_entity_poly.pdbx_seq_one_letter_code
_entity_poly.pdbx_strand_id
1 'polypeptide(L)'
;MKQCTRRENASSDRMVGPLVFLSALALAATLAGPATAADVKVTIGTTPLADVMPAYIAKEKGFFAKRGLDVSFIFIPLNPTIPAALLADSIQVGAPNAAVFIQAVDGGLDLQLIAGSTTTPSMGAGMAYVSRADVAYDGPRSLEGKKVIIPGLGSSVDVLFRKWLADKGIDEKKVNFVEVGSPQTDDALKSKAVDGAVVVEPFLTRVQQTGNGKIAVRFMDGLADEKLGISYIATRKWIDANKEAVAGFRAAIDEAIAWAKANQQEARTAIQPYIKLPQTVIDALPFPHMSNNPTPDSIAWWIDTMKAQGRVSGNLKPADMIAR
;
A
#
# COMPACT_ATOMS: atom_id res chain seq x y z
N MET A 1 -0.43 63.36 -70.79
CA MET A 1 -0.07 63.19 -72.20
C MET A 1 -0.33 61.72 -72.57
N LYS A 2 -1.22 61.59 -73.59
CA LYS A 2 -1.35 60.55 -74.59
C LYS A 2 -1.59 59.10 -74.08
N GLN A 3 -2.85 58.64 -74.19
CA GLN A 3 -3.53 57.97 -75.29
C GLN A 3 -3.23 56.48 -75.34
N CYS A 4 -4.28 55.68 -75.06
CA CYS A 4 -5.22 55.12 -76.02
C CYS A 4 -4.59 53.99 -76.84
N THR A 5 -5.16 52.84 -76.78
CA THR A 5 -6.13 52.27 -77.72
C THR A 5 -6.59 50.83 -77.31
N ARG A 6 -7.81 50.70 -77.37
CA ARG A 6 -8.85 49.67 -77.59
C ARG A 6 -8.48 48.66 -78.66
N ARG A 7 -8.78 47.41 -78.52
CA ARG A 7 -9.49 46.58 -79.52
C ARG A 7 -10.04 45.28 -78.91
N GLU A 8 -11.29 45.11 -79.27
CA GLU A 8 -12.19 44.01 -79.07
C GLU A 8 -11.87 42.78 -79.93
N ASN A 9 -12.50 41.68 -79.56
CA ASN A 9 -13.13 40.57 -80.28
C ASN A 9 -12.50 39.21 -79.94
N ALA A 10 -13.19 38.10 -79.81
CA ALA A 10 -14.58 37.69 -79.98
C ALA A 10 -14.69 36.26 -79.37
N SER A 11 -15.88 35.98 -78.90
CA SER A 11 -16.53 34.69 -78.59
C SER A 11 -15.91 33.39 -79.16
N SER A 12 -15.90 32.35 -78.31
CA SER A 12 -16.47 31.06 -78.74
C SER A 12 -16.91 30.27 -77.49
N ASP A 13 -18.19 30.02 -77.41
CA ASP A 13 -18.87 29.04 -76.60
C ASP A 13 -18.25 27.64 -76.76
N ARG A 14 -17.96 27.01 -75.71
CA ARG A 14 -18.06 25.54 -75.61
C ARG A 14 -18.50 25.15 -74.21
N MET A 15 -19.71 24.70 -74.07
CA MET A 15 -20.28 23.93 -73.00
C MET A 15 -19.44 22.68 -72.82
N VAL A 16 -18.92 22.46 -71.58
CA VAL A 16 -18.53 21.15 -71.08
C VAL A 16 -19.15 21.05 -69.68
N GLY A 17 -19.94 20.00 -69.52
CA GLY A 17 -20.88 19.76 -68.44
C GLY A 17 -20.27 19.48 -67.06
N PRO A 18 -21.17 19.42 -66.05
CA PRO A 18 -20.80 19.24 -64.65
C PRO A 18 -20.70 17.76 -64.30
N LEU A 19 -19.49 17.20 -64.29
CA LEU A 19 -19.28 15.81 -63.85
C LEU A 19 -17.84 15.62 -63.38
N VAL A 20 -17.42 16.25 -62.29
CA VAL A 20 -16.28 15.83 -61.47
C VAL A 20 -16.31 16.64 -60.15
N PHE A 21 -17.29 16.39 -59.26
CA PHE A 21 -17.24 16.86 -57.87
C PHE A 21 -17.92 15.87 -56.92
N LEU A 22 -17.56 14.58 -57.03
CA LEU A 22 -18.11 13.57 -56.11
C LEU A 22 -17.07 12.49 -55.70
N SER A 23 -15.80 12.79 -55.64
CA SER A 23 -14.78 11.79 -55.26
C SER A 23 -13.76 12.24 -54.21
N ALA A 24 -13.99 13.34 -53.50
CA ALA A 24 -13.03 13.86 -52.49
C ALA A 24 -13.54 13.80 -51.04
N LEU A 25 -14.68 13.14 -50.75
CA LEU A 25 -15.24 13.10 -49.38
C LEU A 25 -15.18 11.71 -48.73
N ALA A 26 -14.47 10.73 -49.28
CA ALA A 26 -14.41 9.35 -48.77
C ALA A 26 -13.06 8.95 -48.15
N LEU A 27 -12.08 9.85 -48.00
CA LEU A 27 -10.74 9.49 -47.52
C LEU A 27 -10.31 10.18 -46.22
N ALA A 28 -11.26 10.83 -45.48
CA ALA A 28 -10.95 11.48 -44.21
C ALA A 28 -11.40 10.68 -42.96
N ALA A 29 -11.90 9.44 -43.10
CA ALA A 29 -12.52 8.69 -42.02
C ALA A 29 -11.65 7.59 -41.40
N THR A 30 -10.33 7.47 -41.72
CA THR A 30 -9.49 6.35 -41.26
C THR A 30 -8.24 6.72 -40.46
N LEU A 31 -8.17 7.94 -39.90
CA LEU A 31 -7.07 8.34 -39.02
C LEU A 31 -7.52 8.68 -37.56
N ALA A 32 -8.70 8.22 -37.17
CA ALA A 32 -8.98 8.12 -35.74
C ALA A 32 -8.28 6.88 -35.21
N GLY A 33 -6.97 6.97 -34.93
CA GLY A 33 -6.28 6.01 -34.06
C GLY A 33 -7.06 5.90 -32.77
N PRO A 34 -7.02 4.75 -32.10
CA PRO A 34 -7.67 4.62 -30.79
C PRO A 34 -7.17 5.75 -29.91
N ALA A 35 -8.08 6.63 -29.49
CA ALA A 35 -7.79 7.61 -28.45
C ALA A 35 -7.34 6.79 -27.24
N THR A 36 -6.03 6.79 -26.94
CA THR A 36 -5.54 6.22 -25.69
C THR A 36 -6.22 6.99 -24.58
N ALA A 37 -7.14 6.32 -23.87
CA ALA A 37 -7.73 6.90 -22.68
C ALA A 37 -6.58 7.37 -21.77
N ALA A 38 -6.69 8.59 -21.23
CA ALA A 38 -5.66 9.09 -20.32
C ALA A 38 -5.56 8.14 -19.13
N ASP A 39 -4.34 7.84 -18.72
CA ASP A 39 -4.09 6.97 -17.59
C ASP A 39 -4.80 7.48 -16.32
N VAL A 40 -5.43 6.56 -15.58
CA VAL A 40 -6.08 6.88 -14.31
C VAL A 40 -4.98 7.15 -13.27
N LYS A 41 -4.96 8.37 -12.74
CA LYS A 41 -4.03 8.74 -11.67
C LYS A 41 -4.44 8.09 -10.36
N VAL A 42 -3.52 7.37 -9.74
CA VAL A 42 -3.73 6.68 -8.46
C VAL A 42 -2.57 7.01 -7.51
N THR A 43 -2.86 7.76 -6.47
CA THR A 43 -1.91 7.99 -5.39
C THR A 43 -2.14 6.96 -4.30
N ILE A 44 -1.11 6.16 -3.99
CA ILE A 44 -1.13 5.17 -2.91
C ILE A 44 -0.54 5.80 -1.64
N GLY A 45 -1.35 5.90 -0.59
CA GLY A 45 -0.90 6.30 0.75
C GLY A 45 -0.46 5.10 1.57
N THR A 46 0.76 5.09 2.07
CA THR A 46 1.32 3.96 2.82
C THR A 46 2.39 4.38 3.82
N THR A 47 2.62 3.56 4.84
CA THR A 47 3.86 3.62 5.62
C THR A 47 5.01 2.97 4.84
N PRO A 48 6.28 3.37 5.06
CA PRO A 48 7.43 2.81 4.34
C PRO A 48 7.80 1.42 4.88
N LEU A 49 7.06 0.39 4.48
CA LEU A 49 7.21 -1.00 4.94
C LEU A 49 7.58 -1.94 3.78
N ALA A 50 8.30 -3.02 4.11
CA ALA A 50 8.61 -4.09 3.16
C ALA A 50 7.34 -4.83 2.69
N ASP A 51 6.29 -4.87 3.51
CA ASP A 51 5.01 -5.49 3.19
C ASP A 51 4.24 -4.82 2.03
N VAL A 52 4.66 -3.62 1.59
CA VAL A 52 4.09 -2.92 0.41
C VAL A 52 4.86 -3.27 -0.88
N MET A 53 5.86 -4.13 -0.80
CA MET A 53 6.72 -4.54 -1.92
C MET A 53 5.95 -4.86 -3.21
N PRO A 54 4.79 -5.55 -3.23
CA PRO A 54 4.06 -5.80 -4.47
C PRO A 54 3.71 -4.53 -5.25
N ALA A 55 3.28 -3.46 -4.57
CA ALA A 55 2.96 -2.21 -5.25
C ALA A 55 4.21 -1.46 -5.75
N TYR A 56 5.31 -1.49 -5.00
CA TYR A 56 6.58 -0.93 -5.46
C TYR A 56 7.06 -1.63 -6.73
N ILE A 57 7.05 -2.97 -6.73
CA ILE A 57 7.40 -3.77 -7.91
C ILE A 57 6.47 -3.48 -9.09
N ALA A 58 5.15 -3.42 -8.85
CA ALA A 58 4.19 -3.12 -9.91
C ALA A 58 4.45 -1.76 -10.57
N LYS A 59 4.90 -0.76 -9.80
CA LYS A 59 5.31 0.54 -10.34
C LYS A 59 6.63 0.44 -11.11
N GLU A 60 7.68 -0.11 -10.50
CA GLU A 60 9.03 -0.18 -11.09
C GLU A 60 9.09 -1.04 -12.37
N LYS A 61 8.31 -2.12 -12.41
CA LYS A 61 8.23 -3.01 -13.58
C LYS A 61 7.18 -2.57 -14.61
N GLY A 62 6.49 -1.45 -14.38
CA GLY A 62 5.49 -0.90 -15.29
C GLY A 62 4.20 -1.72 -15.37
N PHE A 63 3.90 -2.59 -14.39
CA PHE A 63 2.69 -3.41 -14.41
C PHE A 63 1.41 -2.58 -14.23
N PHE A 64 1.48 -1.47 -13.49
CA PHE A 64 0.40 -0.49 -13.43
C PHE A 64 0.23 0.25 -14.76
N ALA A 65 1.32 0.75 -15.34
CA ALA A 65 1.28 1.51 -16.59
C ALA A 65 0.72 0.69 -17.77
N LYS A 66 1.06 -0.62 -17.86
CA LYS A 66 0.46 -1.55 -18.84
C LYS A 66 -1.08 -1.63 -18.76
N ARG A 67 -1.66 -1.18 -17.65
CA ARG A 67 -3.11 -1.22 -17.37
C ARG A 67 -3.75 0.17 -17.32
N GLY A 68 -3.06 1.18 -17.86
CA GLY A 68 -3.55 2.56 -17.89
C GLY A 68 -3.63 3.20 -16.50
N LEU A 69 -2.75 2.83 -15.58
CA LEU A 69 -2.67 3.38 -14.23
C LEU A 69 -1.36 4.16 -14.05
N ASP A 70 -1.48 5.48 -13.83
CA ASP A 70 -0.35 6.32 -13.41
C ASP A 70 -0.31 6.36 -11.88
N VAL A 71 0.54 5.48 -11.30
CA VAL A 71 0.63 5.30 -9.86
C VAL A 71 1.75 6.14 -9.25
N SER A 72 1.45 6.81 -8.15
CA SER A 72 2.42 7.50 -7.28
C SER A 72 2.25 7.08 -5.83
N PHE A 73 3.25 7.40 -4.97
CA PHE A 73 3.22 7.08 -3.55
C PHE A 73 3.33 8.34 -2.69
N ILE A 74 2.55 8.37 -1.61
CA ILE A 74 2.71 9.33 -0.50
C ILE A 74 3.00 8.53 0.77
N PHE A 75 4.10 8.87 1.46
CA PHE A 75 4.45 8.22 2.73
C PHE A 75 3.76 8.91 3.89
N ILE A 76 2.98 8.13 4.61
CA ILE A 76 2.22 8.52 5.78
C ILE A 76 2.95 7.95 7.00
N PRO A 77 3.41 8.79 7.96
CA PRO A 77 4.27 8.34 9.06
C PRO A 77 3.65 7.28 9.95
N LEU A 78 2.33 7.37 10.20
CA LEU A 78 1.59 6.49 11.09
C LEU A 78 0.45 5.81 10.35
N ASN A 79 0.44 4.48 10.35
CA ASN A 79 -0.54 3.66 9.64
C ASN A 79 -2.00 4.01 10.00
N PRO A 80 -2.36 4.30 11.29
CA PRO A 80 -3.72 4.67 11.68
C PRO A 80 -4.27 5.94 11.01
N THR A 81 -3.44 6.77 10.43
CA THR A 81 -3.89 8.01 9.77
C THR A 81 -4.22 7.85 8.27
N ILE A 82 -3.94 6.68 7.69
CA ILE A 82 -4.22 6.38 6.26
C ILE A 82 -5.71 6.54 5.91
N PRO A 83 -6.69 6.05 6.70
CA PRO A 83 -8.10 6.22 6.37
C PRO A 83 -8.53 7.69 6.29
N ALA A 84 -7.97 8.57 7.11
CA ALA A 84 -8.26 10.00 7.05
C ALA A 84 -7.78 10.64 5.73
N ALA A 85 -6.64 10.20 5.19
CA ALA A 85 -6.13 10.68 3.91
C ALA A 85 -7.02 10.22 2.72
N LEU A 86 -7.64 9.04 2.80
CA LEU A 86 -8.64 8.57 1.83
C LEU A 86 -9.90 9.45 1.86
N LEU A 87 -10.41 9.77 3.05
CA LEU A 87 -11.60 10.61 3.20
C LEU A 87 -11.36 12.06 2.71
N ALA A 88 -10.13 12.54 2.84
CA ALA A 88 -9.73 13.86 2.36
C ALA A 88 -9.42 13.89 0.85
N ASP A 89 -9.65 12.79 0.12
CA ASP A 89 -9.27 12.61 -1.31
C ASP A 89 -7.79 12.92 -1.61
N SER A 90 -6.93 12.95 -0.58
CA SER A 90 -5.48 13.17 -0.72
C SER A 90 -4.77 11.97 -1.35
N ILE A 91 -5.39 10.80 -1.25
CA ILE A 91 -4.97 9.55 -1.85
C ILE A 91 -6.22 8.82 -2.39
N GLN A 92 -6.05 8.02 -3.44
CA GLN A 92 -7.13 7.19 -4.00
C GLN A 92 -7.12 5.78 -3.45
N VAL A 93 -5.93 5.27 -3.12
CA VAL A 93 -5.73 3.95 -2.52
C VAL A 93 -4.91 4.11 -1.24
N GLY A 94 -5.35 3.50 -0.17
CA GLY A 94 -4.58 3.39 1.08
C GLY A 94 -4.01 1.98 1.23
N ALA A 95 -2.84 1.86 1.85
CA ALA A 95 -2.24 0.58 2.22
C ALA A 95 -2.13 0.41 3.75
N PRO A 96 -3.26 0.40 4.49
CA PRO A 96 -3.25 0.14 5.92
C PRO A 96 -3.03 -1.34 6.23
N ASN A 97 -2.70 -1.62 7.48
CA ASN A 97 -2.80 -2.98 8.01
C ASN A 97 -4.26 -3.33 8.38
N ALA A 98 -4.50 -4.63 8.59
CA ALA A 98 -5.85 -5.15 8.82
C ALA A 98 -6.60 -4.46 9.97
N ALA A 99 -5.95 -4.25 11.11
CA ALA A 99 -6.61 -3.65 12.28
C ALA A 99 -7.07 -2.22 12.01
N VAL A 100 -6.25 -1.40 11.35
CA VAL A 100 -6.60 -0.02 10.97
C VAL A 100 -7.77 0.00 9.99
N PHE A 101 -7.76 -0.86 8.98
CA PHE A 101 -8.85 -0.98 8.02
C PHE A 101 -10.18 -1.35 8.72
N ILE A 102 -10.14 -2.38 9.57
CA ILE A 102 -11.31 -2.87 10.28
C ILE A 102 -11.87 -1.81 11.24
N GLN A 103 -11.02 -1.11 12.01
CA GLN A 103 -11.45 -0.01 12.88
C GLN A 103 -12.09 1.13 12.08
N ALA A 104 -11.53 1.46 10.93
CA ALA A 104 -12.09 2.51 10.08
C ALA A 104 -13.51 2.15 9.60
N VAL A 105 -13.74 0.89 9.18
CA VAL A 105 -15.08 0.43 8.78
C VAL A 105 -16.03 0.33 9.97
N ASP A 106 -15.57 -0.16 11.13
CA ASP A 106 -16.37 -0.20 12.37
C ASP A 106 -16.77 1.21 12.84
N GLY A 107 -15.92 2.19 12.60
CA GLY A 107 -16.19 3.62 12.80
C GLY A 107 -17.11 4.26 11.77
N GLY A 108 -17.65 3.48 10.82
CA GLY A 108 -18.64 3.93 9.84
C GLY A 108 -18.05 4.45 8.53
N LEU A 109 -16.76 4.28 8.26
CA LEU A 109 -16.17 4.69 7.00
C LEU A 109 -16.51 3.69 5.89
N ASP A 110 -17.01 4.20 4.76
CA ASP A 110 -17.39 3.39 3.59
C ASP A 110 -16.17 3.04 2.74
N LEU A 111 -15.36 2.13 3.27
CA LEU A 111 -14.11 1.65 2.69
C LEU A 111 -14.22 0.18 2.33
N GLN A 112 -13.60 -0.22 1.21
CA GLN A 112 -13.49 -1.62 0.84
C GLN A 112 -12.05 -1.96 0.45
N LEU A 113 -11.70 -3.22 0.69
CA LEU A 113 -10.47 -3.85 0.28
C LEU A 113 -10.53 -4.15 -1.21
N ILE A 114 -9.60 -3.61 -1.98
CA ILE A 114 -9.50 -3.83 -3.43
C ILE A 114 -8.46 -4.87 -3.81
N ALA A 115 -7.40 -5.05 -3.01
CA ALA A 115 -6.35 -6.04 -3.23
C ALA A 115 -5.62 -6.38 -1.93
N GLY A 116 -5.09 -7.60 -1.79
CA GLY A 116 -4.16 -7.98 -0.75
C GLY A 116 -2.72 -7.59 -1.09
N SER A 117 -1.85 -7.58 -0.10
CA SER A 117 -0.39 -7.43 -0.25
C SER A 117 0.34 -8.56 0.46
N THR A 118 0.13 -8.72 1.77
CA THR A 118 0.78 -9.73 2.61
C THR A 118 -0.21 -10.42 3.55
N THR A 119 0.22 -11.56 4.10
CA THR A 119 -0.51 -12.33 5.11
C THR A 119 0.36 -12.60 6.36
N THR A 120 -0.22 -13.17 7.41
CA THR A 120 0.38 -13.35 8.74
C THR A 120 1.75 -14.05 8.79
N PRO A 121 2.15 -15.00 7.92
CA PRO A 121 3.51 -15.53 7.95
C PRO A 121 4.58 -14.44 7.80
N SER A 122 4.34 -13.40 6.97
CA SER A 122 5.22 -12.23 6.87
C SER A 122 5.36 -11.50 8.20
N MET A 123 4.25 -11.31 8.90
CA MET A 123 4.23 -10.61 10.18
C MET A 123 5.09 -11.35 11.22
N GLY A 124 5.06 -12.68 11.26
CA GLY A 124 5.87 -13.49 12.18
C GLY A 124 7.37 -13.30 11.96
N ALA A 125 7.83 -13.42 10.73
CA ALA A 125 9.23 -13.24 10.37
C ALA A 125 9.68 -11.77 10.42
N GLY A 126 8.78 -10.86 10.02
CA GLY A 126 9.06 -9.43 9.83
C GLY A 126 8.82 -8.55 11.07
N MET A 127 8.56 -9.12 12.26
CA MET A 127 8.18 -8.36 13.44
C MET A 127 8.74 -8.97 14.72
N ALA A 128 9.22 -8.13 15.64
CA ALA A 128 9.69 -8.57 16.95
C ALA A 128 9.59 -7.46 18.00
N TYR A 129 9.54 -7.82 19.26
CA TYR A 129 9.92 -6.92 20.34
C TYR A 129 11.44 -6.93 20.47
N VAL A 130 12.02 -5.75 20.43
CA VAL A 130 13.45 -5.49 20.57
C VAL A 130 13.67 -4.77 21.89
N SER A 131 14.53 -5.31 22.72
CA SER A 131 15.07 -4.64 23.91
C SER A 131 16.22 -3.74 23.47
N ARG A 132 16.33 -2.52 24.04
CA ARG A 132 17.54 -1.68 23.87
C ARG A 132 18.76 -2.49 24.29
N ALA A 133 19.89 -2.28 23.63
CA ALA A 133 21.08 -3.14 23.77
C ALA A 133 21.60 -3.29 25.21
N ASP A 134 21.42 -2.27 26.06
CA ASP A 134 21.83 -2.22 27.47
C ASP A 134 20.70 -2.56 28.46
N VAL A 135 19.51 -2.94 27.98
CA VAL A 135 18.34 -3.34 28.78
C VAL A 135 18.17 -4.86 28.73
N ALA A 136 18.21 -5.51 29.89
CA ALA A 136 17.94 -6.93 29.98
C ALA A 136 16.46 -7.23 29.74
N TYR A 137 16.20 -8.38 29.12
CA TYR A 137 14.87 -8.93 28.95
C TYR A 137 14.83 -10.33 29.59
N ASP A 138 14.09 -10.43 30.70
CA ASP A 138 13.92 -11.64 31.49
C ASP A 138 12.50 -12.19 31.41
N GLY A 139 11.98 -12.23 30.17
CA GLY A 139 10.63 -12.67 29.88
C GLY A 139 9.58 -11.54 29.92
N PRO A 140 8.30 -11.87 29.62
CA PRO A 140 7.23 -10.87 29.42
C PRO A 140 7.01 -9.93 30.61
N ARG A 141 7.17 -10.44 31.85
CA ARG A 141 6.96 -9.63 33.07
C ARG A 141 7.99 -8.50 33.23
N SER A 142 9.17 -8.63 32.63
CA SER A 142 10.19 -7.57 32.64
C SER A 142 9.80 -6.31 31.87
N LEU A 143 8.68 -6.35 31.11
CA LEU A 143 8.12 -5.20 30.40
C LEU A 143 7.32 -4.26 31.33
N GLU A 144 6.89 -4.71 32.51
CA GLU A 144 6.16 -3.87 33.45
C GLU A 144 7.03 -2.64 33.85
N GLY A 145 6.47 -1.44 33.73
CA GLY A 145 7.16 -0.17 33.97
C GLY A 145 8.05 0.32 32.84
N LYS A 146 8.33 -0.50 31.82
CA LYS A 146 9.20 -0.12 30.71
C LYS A 146 8.49 0.78 29.71
N LYS A 147 9.28 1.65 29.05
CA LYS A 147 8.86 2.52 27.97
C LYS A 147 9.10 1.83 26.64
N VAL A 148 8.02 1.45 25.96
CA VAL A 148 8.05 0.62 24.76
C VAL A 148 7.43 1.35 23.55
N ILE A 149 8.18 1.44 22.46
CA ILE A 149 7.65 1.99 21.20
C ILE A 149 6.65 1.02 20.57
N ILE A 150 5.52 1.58 20.14
CA ILE A 150 4.59 0.98 19.17
C ILE A 150 4.57 1.88 17.91
N PRO A 151 4.76 1.33 16.69
CA PRO A 151 4.80 2.13 15.46
C PRO A 151 3.42 2.48 14.91
N GLY A 152 2.47 2.73 15.78
CA GLY A 152 1.09 3.10 15.49
C GLY A 152 0.14 2.48 16.49
N LEU A 153 -0.36 3.29 17.42
CA LEU A 153 -1.38 2.86 18.38
C LEU A 153 -2.68 2.50 17.64
N GLY A 154 -3.27 1.36 17.95
CA GLY A 154 -4.43 0.82 17.24
C GLY A 154 -4.08 0.05 15.94
N SER A 155 -2.82 0.01 15.53
CA SER A 155 -2.39 -0.80 14.38
C SER A 155 -2.40 -2.31 14.70
N SER A 156 -2.27 -3.15 13.66
CA SER A 156 -2.13 -4.60 13.83
C SER A 156 -0.99 -4.98 14.78
N VAL A 157 0.10 -4.24 14.74
CA VAL A 157 1.26 -4.44 15.62
C VAL A 157 0.88 -4.24 17.09
N ASP A 158 0.16 -3.16 17.37
CA ASP A 158 -0.33 -2.84 18.72
C ASP A 158 -1.33 -3.91 19.22
N VAL A 159 -2.31 -4.26 18.38
CA VAL A 159 -3.32 -5.28 18.69
C VAL A 159 -2.68 -6.62 19.04
N LEU A 160 -1.71 -7.05 18.24
CA LEU A 160 -1.04 -8.34 18.42
C LEU A 160 -0.08 -8.36 19.60
N PHE A 161 0.65 -7.26 19.84
CA PHE A 161 1.55 -7.18 20.99
C PHE A 161 0.77 -7.18 22.30
N ARG A 162 -0.34 -6.45 22.38
CA ARG A 162 -1.22 -6.47 23.55
C ARG A 162 -1.91 -7.83 23.74
N LYS A 163 -2.32 -8.49 22.66
CA LYS A 163 -2.81 -9.86 22.73
C LYS A 163 -1.75 -10.78 23.34
N TRP A 164 -0.51 -10.71 22.85
CA TRP A 164 0.58 -11.50 23.38
C TRP A 164 0.86 -11.22 24.86
N LEU A 165 0.83 -9.95 25.31
CA LEU A 165 0.94 -9.60 26.72
C LEU A 165 -0.16 -10.25 27.56
N ALA A 166 -1.41 -10.14 27.10
CA ALA A 166 -2.57 -10.74 27.78
C ALA A 166 -2.45 -12.26 27.86
N ASP A 167 -2.05 -12.94 26.76
CA ASP A 167 -1.81 -14.39 26.72
C ASP A 167 -0.70 -14.82 27.70
N LYS A 168 0.25 -13.91 28.03
CA LYS A 168 1.30 -14.13 29.04
C LYS A 168 0.91 -13.67 30.45
N GLY A 169 -0.33 -13.24 30.65
CA GLY A 169 -0.83 -12.78 31.95
C GLY A 169 -0.26 -11.43 32.39
N ILE A 170 0.18 -10.60 31.45
CA ILE A 170 0.69 -9.24 31.72
C ILE A 170 -0.41 -8.22 31.48
N ASP A 171 -0.68 -7.39 32.47
CA ASP A 171 -1.55 -6.22 32.32
C ASP A 171 -0.86 -5.18 31.44
N GLU A 172 -1.41 -4.93 30.26
CA GLU A 172 -0.87 -3.96 29.29
C GLU A 172 -0.77 -2.53 29.87
N LYS A 173 -1.61 -2.19 30.84
CA LYS A 173 -1.62 -0.87 31.51
C LYS A 173 -0.36 -0.63 32.34
N LYS A 174 0.38 -1.68 32.66
CA LYS A 174 1.67 -1.59 33.34
C LYS A 174 2.84 -1.33 32.40
N VAL A 175 2.64 -1.37 31.09
CA VAL A 175 3.67 -1.05 30.08
C VAL A 175 3.43 0.36 29.57
N ASN A 176 4.46 1.20 29.57
CA ASN A 176 4.35 2.59 29.09
C ASN A 176 4.55 2.64 27.58
N PHE A 177 3.48 2.54 26.82
CA PHE A 177 3.54 2.62 25.35
C PHE A 177 3.73 4.06 24.88
N VAL A 178 4.63 4.23 23.90
CA VAL A 178 4.85 5.49 23.19
C VAL A 178 4.73 5.26 21.68
N GLU A 179 4.07 6.16 20.99
CA GLU A 179 3.92 6.10 19.56
C GLU A 179 5.09 6.80 18.87
N VAL A 180 5.86 6.03 18.08
CA VAL A 180 6.97 6.56 17.26
C VAL A 180 6.95 5.81 15.93
N GLY A 181 7.01 6.55 14.82
CA GLY A 181 7.06 5.95 13.49
C GLY A 181 8.27 5.03 13.31
N SER A 182 8.10 3.94 12.56
CA SER A 182 9.14 2.92 12.39
C SER A 182 10.52 3.46 11.95
N PRO A 183 10.64 4.47 11.06
CA PRO A 183 11.93 5.01 10.67
C PRO A 183 12.76 5.62 11.82
N GLN A 184 12.10 6.15 12.85
CA GLN A 184 12.74 6.82 14.00
C GLN A 184 13.08 5.88 15.15
N THR A 185 12.68 4.60 15.07
CA THR A 185 12.84 3.64 16.17
C THR A 185 14.30 3.39 16.55
N ASP A 186 15.19 3.25 15.56
CA ASP A 186 16.63 3.03 15.80
C ASP A 186 17.28 4.21 16.55
N ASP A 187 16.96 5.43 16.14
CA ASP A 187 17.45 6.64 16.81
C ASP A 187 16.91 6.80 18.24
N ALA A 188 15.65 6.40 18.47
CA ALA A 188 15.04 6.43 19.81
C ALA A 188 15.68 5.40 20.76
N LEU A 189 16.05 4.22 20.26
CA LEU A 189 16.82 3.23 21.02
C LEU A 189 18.23 3.74 21.31
N LYS A 190 18.93 4.26 20.31
CA LYS A 190 20.28 4.83 20.41
C LYS A 190 20.35 5.97 21.43
N SER A 191 19.40 6.87 21.43
CA SER A 191 19.33 8.02 22.35
C SER A 191 18.88 7.65 23.77
N LYS A 192 18.54 6.37 24.02
CA LYS A 192 18.01 5.86 25.30
C LYS A 192 16.67 6.51 25.73
N ALA A 193 15.92 7.04 24.76
CA ALA A 193 14.61 7.64 25.00
C ALA A 193 13.55 6.59 25.45
N VAL A 194 13.79 5.32 25.12
CA VAL A 194 12.91 4.16 25.37
C VAL A 194 13.72 2.95 25.82
N ASP A 195 13.04 1.98 26.46
CA ASP A 195 13.66 0.74 26.92
C ASP A 195 13.61 -0.38 25.87
N GLY A 196 12.67 -0.29 24.96
CA GLY A 196 12.49 -1.23 23.86
C GLY A 196 11.46 -0.75 22.86
N ALA A 197 11.25 -1.56 21.83
CA ALA A 197 10.35 -1.25 20.74
C ALA A 197 9.75 -2.49 20.12
N VAL A 198 8.51 -2.44 19.67
CA VAL A 198 8.01 -3.37 18.68
C VAL A 198 8.42 -2.83 17.31
N VAL A 199 9.17 -3.64 16.57
CA VAL A 199 9.82 -3.22 15.32
C VAL A 199 9.40 -4.14 14.19
N VAL A 200 9.18 -3.54 13.04
CA VAL A 200 8.78 -4.23 11.79
C VAL A 200 9.81 -4.02 10.69
N GLU A 201 9.85 -4.93 9.72
CA GLU A 201 10.76 -4.80 8.57
C GLU A 201 10.38 -3.59 7.68
N PRO A 202 11.38 -2.90 7.13
CA PRO A 202 12.82 -3.21 7.10
C PRO A 202 13.60 -2.66 8.31
N PHE A 203 12.94 -2.05 9.26
CA PHE A 203 13.59 -1.39 10.41
C PHE A 203 14.08 -2.37 11.48
N LEU A 204 13.49 -3.58 11.56
CA LEU A 204 13.96 -4.65 12.43
C LEU A 204 15.39 -5.08 12.05
N THR A 205 15.61 -5.35 10.76
CA THR A 205 16.95 -5.66 10.24
C THR A 205 17.92 -4.51 10.49
N ARG A 206 17.50 -3.24 10.29
CA ARG A 206 18.34 -2.06 10.58
C ARG A 206 18.76 -2.02 12.06
N VAL A 207 17.83 -2.14 13.00
CA VAL A 207 18.14 -2.09 14.45
C VAL A 207 19.10 -3.20 14.86
N GLN A 208 18.97 -4.40 14.27
CA GLN A 208 19.91 -5.49 14.52
C GLN A 208 21.33 -5.15 13.99
N GLN A 209 21.45 -4.60 12.80
CA GLN A 209 22.74 -4.26 12.20
C GLN A 209 23.44 -3.09 12.90
N THR A 210 22.69 -2.10 13.40
CA THR A 210 23.26 -0.98 14.16
C THR A 210 23.66 -1.39 15.58
N GLY A 211 23.13 -2.49 16.09
CA GLY A 211 23.38 -2.97 17.46
C GLY A 211 22.74 -2.13 18.55
N ASN A 212 21.85 -1.18 18.21
CA ASN A 212 21.14 -0.34 19.18
C ASN A 212 20.05 -1.10 19.95
N GLY A 213 19.63 -2.28 19.44
CA GLY A 213 18.70 -3.17 20.09
C GLY A 213 18.96 -4.63 19.76
N LYS A 214 18.41 -5.53 20.60
CA LYS A 214 18.48 -6.98 20.43
C LYS A 214 17.08 -7.54 20.38
N ILE A 215 16.81 -8.47 19.46
CA ILE A 215 15.55 -9.22 19.47
C ILE A 215 15.41 -9.94 20.80
N ALA A 216 14.42 -9.55 21.57
CA ALA A 216 14.11 -10.15 22.87
C ALA A 216 13.07 -11.27 22.70
N VAL A 217 12.06 -11.07 21.85
CA VAL A 217 11.05 -12.08 21.56
C VAL A 217 10.38 -11.85 20.19
N ARG A 218 10.17 -12.94 19.48
CA ARG A 218 9.28 -13.00 18.31
C ARG A 218 7.90 -13.40 18.81
N PHE A 219 7.10 -12.42 19.20
CA PHE A 219 5.82 -12.61 19.88
C PHE A 219 4.68 -13.10 18.95
N MET A 220 4.99 -13.27 17.67
CA MET A 220 4.06 -13.78 16.66
C MET A 220 4.21 -15.27 16.38
N ASP A 221 5.16 -15.94 17.04
CA ASP A 221 5.36 -17.37 16.86
C ASP A 221 4.10 -18.15 17.25
N GLY A 222 3.62 -19.00 16.33
CA GLY A 222 2.38 -19.77 16.51
C GLY A 222 1.09 -19.01 16.15
N LEU A 223 1.17 -17.81 15.56
CA LEU A 223 -0.02 -17.15 15.01
C LEU A 223 -0.57 -17.93 13.83
N ALA A 224 -1.91 -17.95 13.71
CA ALA A 224 -2.58 -18.61 12.60
C ALA A 224 -2.16 -18.01 11.24
N ASP A 225 -1.91 -18.90 10.26
CA ASP A 225 -1.52 -18.54 8.91
C ASP A 225 -2.66 -17.89 8.12
N GLU A 226 -2.31 -17.26 6.99
CA GLU A 226 -3.23 -16.69 5.99
C GLU A 226 -4.19 -15.63 6.53
N LYS A 227 -3.86 -14.95 7.63
CA LYS A 227 -4.62 -13.78 8.07
C LYS A 227 -4.16 -12.53 7.35
N LEU A 228 -5.07 -11.60 7.10
CA LEU A 228 -4.80 -10.38 6.36
C LEU A 228 -3.67 -9.56 7.03
N GLY A 229 -2.63 -9.24 6.27
CA GLY A 229 -1.54 -8.35 6.68
C GLY A 229 -1.79 -6.91 6.22
N ILE A 230 -0.91 -6.41 5.34
CA ILE A 230 -1.16 -5.17 4.59
C ILE A 230 -2.10 -5.46 3.43
N SER A 231 -2.99 -4.52 3.16
CA SER A 231 -3.95 -4.60 2.05
C SER A 231 -4.18 -3.23 1.43
N TYR A 232 -4.63 -3.21 0.18
CA TYR A 232 -4.99 -1.99 -0.51
C TYR A 232 -6.49 -1.77 -0.39
N ILE A 233 -6.86 -0.58 0.10
CA ILE A 233 -8.25 -0.18 0.30
C ILE A 233 -8.54 1.12 -0.45
N ALA A 234 -9.82 1.32 -0.78
CA ALA A 234 -10.30 2.58 -1.34
C ALA A 234 -11.72 2.87 -0.82
N THR A 235 -12.20 4.11 -1.02
CA THR A 235 -13.59 4.44 -0.74
C THR A 235 -14.50 3.73 -1.73
N ARG A 236 -15.70 3.27 -1.30
CA ARG A 236 -16.69 2.67 -2.20
C ARG A 236 -17.01 3.60 -3.37
N LYS A 237 -17.15 4.90 -3.09
CA LYS A 237 -17.38 5.93 -4.12
C LYS A 237 -16.33 5.87 -5.23
N TRP A 238 -15.04 5.80 -4.87
CA TRP A 238 -13.96 5.72 -5.86
C TRP A 238 -13.97 4.38 -6.61
N ILE A 239 -14.22 3.27 -5.92
CA ILE A 239 -14.31 1.93 -6.52
C ILE A 239 -15.42 1.88 -7.58
N ASP A 240 -16.61 2.38 -7.25
CA ASP A 240 -17.78 2.34 -8.14
C ASP A 240 -17.58 3.21 -9.39
N ALA A 241 -16.85 4.33 -9.25
CA ALA A 241 -16.50 5.22 -10.34
C ALA A 241 -15.35 4.70 -11.23
N ASN A 242 -14.51 3.74 -10.72
CA ASN A 242 -13.26 3.34 -11.36
C ASN A 242 -13.10 1.81 -11.43
N LYS A 243 -14.14 1.07 -11.77
CA LYS A 243 -14.16 -0.40 -11.76
C LYS A 243 -13.04 -1.04 -12.60
N GLU A 244 -12.76 -0.49 -13.78
CA GLU A 244 -11.68 -0.97 -14.65
C GLU A 244 -10.30 -0.71 -14.02
N ALA A 245 -10.11 0.45 -13.39
CA ALA A 245 -8.89 0.77 -12.67
C ALA A 245 -8.65 -0.18 -11.48
N VAL A 246 -9.71 -0.52 -10.73
CA VAL A 246 -9.65 -1.50 -9.65
C VAL A 246 -9.27 -2.88 -10.17
N ALA A 247 -9.86 -3.33 -11.27
CA ALA A 247 -9.51 -4.61 -11.90
C ALA A 247 -8.06 -4.62 -12.40
N GLY A 248 -7.63 -3.53 -13.05
CA GLY A 248 -6.25 -3.31 -13.48
C GLY A 248 -5.27 -3.29 -12.32
N PHE A 249 -5.63 -2.63 -11.21
CA PHE A 249 -4.82 -2.61 -9.99
C PHE A 249 -4.60 -4.01 -9.41
N ARG A 250 -5.66 -4.80 -9.25
CA ARG A 250 -5.59 -6.19 -8.79
C ARG A 250 -4.65 -7.03 -9.66
N ALA A 251 -4.85 -6.97 -10.98
CA ALA A 251 -4.04 -7.73 -11.91
C ALA A 251 -2.55 -7.29 -11.91
N ALA A 252 -2.27 -5.99 -11.68
CA ALA A 252 -0.90 -5.50 -11.53
C ALA A 252 -0.22 -6.03 -10.25
N ILE A 253 -0.97 -6.10 -9.13
CA ILE A 253 -0.49 -6.68 -7.88
C ILE A 253 -0.22 -8.19 -8.04
N ASP A 254 -1.12 -8.94 -8.71
CA ASP A 254 -0.92 -10.37 -8.98
C ASP A 254 0.35 -10.61 -9.81
N GLU A 255 0.55 -9.83 -10.88
CA GLU A 255 1.75 -9.92 -11.72
C GLU A 255 3.01 -9.59 -10.92
N ALA A 256 2.96 -8.57 -10.05
CA ALA A 256 4.07 -8.19 -9.19
C ALA A 256 4.43 -9.28 -8.16
N ILE A 257 3.44 -9.92 -7.55
CA ILE A 257 3.64 -11.03 -6.61
C ILE A 257 4.27 -12.22 -7.32
N ALA A 258 3.76 -12.59 -8.49
CA ALA A 258 4.32 -13.69 -9.30
C ALA A 258 5.78 -13.40 -9.70
N TRP A 259 6.04 -12.18 -10.17
CA TRP A 259 7.38 -11.74 -10.52
C TRP A 259 8.34 -11.76 -9.32
N ALA A 260 7.90 -11.24 -8.17
CA ALA A 260 8.70 -11.18 -6.96
C ALA A 260 9.09 -12.56 -6.43
N LYS A 261 8.19 -13.54 -6.48
CA LYS A 261 8.47 -14.92 -6.09
C LYS A 261 9.56 -15.57 -6.95
N ALA A 262 9.60 -15.23 -8.24
CA ALA A 262 10.59 -15.72 -9.18
C ALA A 262 11.94 -14.97 -9.12
N ASN A 263 11.95 -13.71 -8.61
CA ASN A 263 13.09 -12.79 -8.66
C ASN A 263 13.35 -12.15 -7.29
N GLN A 264 13.48 -12.98 -6.23
CA GLN A 264 13.48 -12.49 -4.83
C GLN A 264 14.56 -11.44 -4.53
N GLN A 265 15.77 -11.57 -5.06
CA GLN A 265 16.83 -10.59 -4.82
C GLN A 265 16.54 -9.24 -5.47
N GLU A 266 16.07 -9.26 -6.72
CA GLU A 266 15.68 -8.03 -7.41
C GLU A 266 14.45 -7.38 -6.76
N ALA A 267 13.52 -8.21 -6.24
CA ALA A 267 12.35 -7.74 -5.51
C ALA A 267 12.73 -6.97 -4.25
N ARG A 268 13.75 -7.43 -3.49
CA ARG A 268 14.29 -6.66 -2.35
C ARG A 268 14.84 -5.31 -2.79
N THR A 269 15.59 -5.27 -3.88
CA THR A 269 16.16 -4.03 -4.42
C THR A 269 15.09 -3.05 -4.91
N ALA A 270 13.96 -3.54 -5.40
CA ALA A 270 12.85 -2.71 -5.90
C ALA A 270 12.22 -1.79 -4.82
N ILE A 271 12.48 -2.01 -3.53
CA ILE A 271 12.00 -1.11 -2.47
C ILE A 271 12.89 0.12 -2.24
N GLN A 272 14.14 0.13 -2.73
CA GLN A 272 15.12 1.19 -2.46
C GLN A 272 14.69 2.60 -2.89
N PRO A 273 14.01 2.80 -4.04
CA PRO A 273 13.53 4.13 -4.42
C PRO A 273 12.56 4.72 -3.39
N TYR A 274 11.88 3.85 -2.63
CA TYR A 274 10.81 4.19 -1.69
C TYR A 274 11.28 4.21 -0.24
N ILE A 275 12.22 3.35 0.13
CA ILE A 275 12.73 3.21 1.49
C ILE A 275 14.24 3.33 1.46
N LYS A 276 14.74 4.50 1.86
CA LYS A 276 16.19 4.81 1.82
C LYS A 276 16.91 4.10 2.97
N LEU A 277 17.43 2.91 2.70
CA LEU A 277 18.21 2.11 3.63
C LEU A 277 19.53 1.67 2.99
N PRO A 278 20.57 1.37 3.80
CA PRO A 278 21.80 0.77 3.30
C PRO A 278 21.53 -0.55 2.54
N GLN A 279 22.32 -0.81 1.50
CA GLN A 279 22.18 -2.04 0.71
C GLN A 279 22.27 -3.30 1.58
N THR A 280 23.15 -3.30 2.58
CA THR A 280 23.31 -4.42 3.53
C THR A 280 22.03 -4.74 4.30
N VAL A 281 21.20 -3.73 4.60
CA VAL A 281 19.88 -3.94 5.20
C VAL A 281 18.93 -4.56 4.19
N ILE A 282 18.88 -4.01 2.97
CA ILE A 282 18.01 -4.49 1.89
C ILE A 282 18.29 -5.96 1.55
N ASP A 283 19.56 -6.34 1.43
CA ASP A 283 19.97 -7.71 1.08
C ASP A 283 19.62 -8.72 2.18
N ALA A 284 19.60 -8.28 3.44
CA ALA A 284 19.29 -9.12 4.59
C ALA A 284 17.79 -9.23 4.91
N LEU A 285 16.92 -8.50 4.20
CA LEU A 285 15.48 -8.53 4.47
C LEU A 285 14.90 -9.93 4.27
N PRO A 286 14.11 -10.43 5.22
CA PRO A 286 13.30 -11.62 4.99
C PRO A 286 12.31 -11.34 3.83
N PHE A 287 12.08 -12.37 3.02
CA PHE A 287 11.14 -12.22 1.90
C PHE A 287 9.70 -12.28 2.43
N PRO A 288 8.86 -11.26 2.19
CA PRO A 288 7.51 -11.24 2.73
C PRO A 288 6.62 -12.31 2.07
N HIS A 289 5.70 -12.85 2.86
CA HIS A 289 4.67 -13.77 2.36
C HIS A 289 3.55 -12.98 1.69
N MET A 290 3.69 -12.79 0.38
CA MET A 290 2.79 -11.97 -0.42
C MET A 290 1.61 -12.78 -0.94
N SER A 291 0.40 -12.21 -0.81
CA SER A 291 -0.86 -12.79 -1.27
C SER A 291 -1.85 -11.68 -1.66
N ASN A 292 -2.44 -11.82 -2.84
CA ASN A 292 -3.55 -10.96 -3.30
C ASN A 292 -4.88 -11.69 -3.25
N ASN A 293 -5.07 -12.59 -2.29
CA ASN A 293 -6.31 -13.34 -2.11
C ASN A 293 -6.92 -13.07 -0.73
N PRO A 294 -7.47 -11.86 -0.49
CA PRO A 294 -8.17 -11.59 0.76
C PRO A 294 -9.46 -12.40 0.82
N THR A 295 -9.66 -13.11 1.92
CA THR A 295 -10.87 -13.91 2.16
C THR A 295 -11.67 -13.35 3.34
N PRO A 296 -12.98 -13.56 3.40
CA PRO A 296 -13.76 -13.20 4.58
C PRO A 296 -13.18 -13.78 5.87
N ASP A 297 -12.67 -15.02 5.86
CA ASP A 297 -12.08 -15.68 7.03
C ASP A 297 -10.76 -15.00 7.48
N SER A 298 -9.99 -14.48 6.52
CA SER A 298 -8.76 -13.74 6.85
C SER A 298 -9.03 -12.42 7.59
N ILE A 299 -10.22 -11.84 7.40
CA ILE A 299 -10.71 -10.62 8.07
C ILE A 299 -11.43 -10.97 9.38
N ALA A 300 -12.27 -12.02 9.38
CA ALA A 300 -13.06 -12.42 10.54
C ALA A 300 -12.18 -12.66 11.77
N TRP A 301 -11.05 -13.34 11.61
CA TRP A 301 -10.10 -13.59 12.70
C TRP A 301 -9.62 -12.27 13.38
N TRP A 302 -9.38 -11.22 12.59
CA TRP A 302 -9.01 -9.91 13.12
C TRP A 302 -10.15 -9.28 13.90
N ILE A 303 -11.38 -9.34 13.36
CA ILE A 303 -12.58 -8.81 14.02
C ILE A 303 -12.74 -9.47 15.40
N ASP A 304 -12.64 -10.80 15.47
CA ASP A 304 -12.77 -11.57 16.72
C ASP A 304 -11.66 -11.19 17.72
N THR A 305 -10.41 -11.09 17.25
CA THR A 305 -9.27 -10.70 18.08
C THR A 305 -9.45 -9.28 18.65
N MET A 306 -9.90 -8.34 17.83
CA MET A 306 -10.08 -6.95 18.23
C MET A 306 -11.31 -6.76 19.10
N LYS A 307 -12.37 -7.53 18.87
CA LYS A 307 -13.58 -7.58 19.71
C LYS A 307 -13.26 -8.07 21.11
N ALA A 308 -12.44 -9.12 21.24
CA ALA A 308 -11.97 -9.61 22.53
C ALA A 308 -11.18 -8.56 23.33
N GLN A 309 -10.57 -7.58 22.66
CA GLN A 309 -9.87 -6.44 23.26
C GLN A 309 -10.77 -5.19 23.45
N GLY A 310 -12.06 -5.26 23.08
CA GLY A 310 -12.98 -4.11 23.14
C GLY A 310 -12.66 -2.98 22.14
N ARG A 311 -11.96 -3.29 21.04
CA ARG A 311 -11.48 -2.31 20.05
C ARG A 311 -12.41 -2.11 18.87
N VAL A 312 -13.36 -3.00 18.65
CA VAL A 312 -14.42 -2.92 17.65
C VAL A 312 -15.74 -3.38 18.23
N SER A 313 -16.84 -2.82 17.72
CA SER A 313 -18.21 -3.17 18.15
C SER A 313 -18.66 -4.55 17.70
N GLY A 314 -18.13 -5.03 16.59
CA GLY A 314 -18.25 -6.42 16.15
C GLY A 314 -19.47 -6.75 15.30
N ASN A 315 -20.20 -5.77 14.77
CA ASN A 315 -21.30 -6.00 13.82
C ASN A 315 -20.87 -5.99 12.35
N LEU A 316 -19.57 -6.14 12.10
CA LEU A 316 -18.99 -6.13 10.76
C LEU A 316 -19.23 -7.44 10.03
N LYS A 317 -19.53 -7.35 8.74
CA LYS A 317 -19.62 -8.50 7.84
C LYS A 317 -18.38 -8.54 6.95
N PRO A 318 -17.45 -9.48 7.17
CA PRO A 318 -16.20 -9.55 6.42
C PRO A 318 -16.37 -9.55 4.90
N ALA A 319 -17.41 -10.24 4.40
CA ALA A 319 -17.68 -10.32 2.95
C ALA A 319 -18.04 -8.95 2.33
N ASP A 320 -18.67 -8.04 3.10
CA ASP A 320 -19.06 -6.71 2.61
C ASP A 320 -17.86 -5.73 2.61
N MET A 321 -16.77 -6.12 3.27
CA MET A 321 -15.52 -5.34 3.34
C MET A 321 -14.61 -5.57 2.13
N ILE A 322 -14.90 -6.55 1.28
CA ILE A 322 -14.11 -6.88 0.08
C ILE A 322 -14.87 -6.37 -1.15
N ALA A 323 -14.22 -5.55 -1.97
CA ALA A 323 -14.78 -5.08 -3.24
C ALA A 323 -14.92 -6.25 -4.22
N ARG A 324 -16.07 -6.32 -4.90
CA ARG A 324 -16.38 -7.36 -5.91
C ARG A 324 -15.72 -7.08 -7.24
#